data_4c021a44d04ca33531f37b37f358aacb
#
_entry.id   4c021a44d04ca33531f37b37f358aacb
#
_cell.length_a   1.000
_cell.length_b   1.000
_cell.length_c   1.000
_cell.angle_alpha   90.00
_cell.angle_beta   90.00
_cell.angle_gamma   90.00
#
_symmetry.space_group_name_H-M   'P 1'
#
loop_
_entity.id
_entity.type
_entity.pdbx_description
1 polymer ?
#
loop_
_entity_poly.entity_id
_entity_poly.type
_entity_poly.pdbx_seq_one_letter_code
_entity_poly.pdbx_strand_id
1 'polypeptide(L)'
;MATTNRFLGTKNTDNTGRRILVDTQTLTTGATIACTTKANATKTFFICALATATPSVTIGVGTSTTAPYIGDEVRFILSADATTRVVTFSTGFTSAGTLSVTASKKATISFVFNGTDWQEIGRAVTA
;
A
#
# COMPACT_ATOMS: atom_id res chain seq x y z
N MET A 1 28.01 -26.83 0.26
CA MET A 1 27.31 -26.75 0.24
C MET A 1 26.29 -26.13 0.70
N ALA A 2 26.29 -25.53 1.08
CA ALA A 2 25.43 -24.62 1.54
C ALA A 2 24.05 -24.71 1.19
N THR A 3 23.83 -25.42 0.34
CA THR A 3 22.51 -25.49 -0.15
C THR A 3 21.55 -26.18 0.73
N THR A 4 22.06 -26.87 1.70
CA THR A 4 21.18 -27.66 2.49
C THR A 4 20.27 -26.88 3.37
N ASN A 5 20.70 -25.75 3.80
CA ASN A 5 19.84 -24.98 4.68
C ASN A 5 18.82 -24.18 3.94
N ARG A 6 18.80 -24.27 2.66
CA ARG A 6 17.81 -23.52 1.93
C ARG A 6 16.41 -23.93 2.26
N PHE A 7 16.20 -25.11 2.76
CA PHE A 7 14.87 -25.43 3.20
C PHE A 7 14.38 -24.50 4.25
N LEU A 8 15.25 -24.10 5.13
CA LEU A 8 14.86 -23.26 6.25
C LEU A 8 14.72 -21.81 5.85
N GLY A 9 15.54 -21.38 4.91
CA GLY A 9 15.54 -20.00 4.51
C GLY A 9 14.71 -19.69 3.30
N THR A 10 14.58 -20.64 2.43
CA THR A 10 14.06 -20.35 1.11
C THR A 10 12.57 -20.05 1.05
N LYS A 11 11.81 -20.47 2.02
CA LYS A 11 10.41 -20.10 2.03
C LYS A 11 10.19 -18.60 2.26
N ASN A 12 11.24 -17.87 2.62
CA ASN A 12 11.19 -16.43 2.82
C ASN A 12 12.04 -15.67 1.80
N THR A 13 12.47 -16.33 0.72
CA THR A 13 13.27 -15.70 -0.32
C THR A 13 12.78 -16.13 -1.69
N ASP A 14 12.99 -15.27 -2.68
CA ASP A 14 12.70 -15.58 -4.06
C ASP A 14 13.94 -16.17 -4.77
N ASN A 15 13.85 -16.36 -6.08
CA ASN A 15 14.92 -16.97 -6.87
C ASN A 15 16.18 -16.13 -6.92
N THR A 16 16.12 -14.85 -6.58
CA THR A 16 17.26 -13.95 -6.57
C THR A 16 17.91 -13.85 -5.20
N GLY A 17 17.38 -14.55 -4.21
CA GLY A 17 17.83 -14.46 -2.84
C GLY A 17 17.17 -13.33 -2.07
N ARG A 18 16.29 -12.57 -2.69
CA ARG A 18 15.57 -11.49 -2.04
C ARG A 18 14.55 -12.06 -1.05
N ARG A 19 14.53 -11.50 0.15
CA ARG A 19 13.59 -11.93 1.17
C ARG A 19 12.16 -11.63 0.74
N ILE A 20 11.27 -12.60 0.88
CA ILE A 20 9.84 -12.40 0.72
C ILE A 20 9.31 -11.91 2.05
N LEU A 21 8.95 -10.65 2.12
CA LEU A 21 8.51 -10.00 3.33
C LEU A 21 7.14 -9.36 3.13
N VAL A 22 6.21 -9.74 3.99
CA VAL A 22 4.90 -9.08 4.07
C VAL A 22 4.94 -8.14 5.27
N ASP A 23 4.69 -6.88 5.03
CA ASP A 23 4.71 -5.84 6.04
C ASP A 23 3.32 -5.24 6.23
N THR A 24 3.02 -4.81 7.44
CA THR A 24 1.75 -4.15 7.76
C THR A 24 2.06 -2.86 8.50
N GLN A 25 1.51 -1.77 8.03
CA GLN A 25 1.67 -0.45 8.65
C GLN A 25 0.32 0.19 8.87
N THR A 26 0.13 0.78 10.04
CA THR A 26 -1.03 1.62 10.32
C THR A 26 -0.65 3.06 10.04
N LEU A 27 -1.38 3.68 9.11
CA LEU A 27 -1.14 5.08 8.74
C LEU A 27 -1.93 6.01 9.66
N THR A 28 -1.31 7.12 10.01
CA THR A 28 -2.00 8.18 10.75
C THR A 28 -2.87 8.98 9.79
N THR A 29 -4.14 9.15 10.15
CA THR A 29 -5.08 9.90 9.32
C THR A 29 -4.71 11.38 9.25
N GLY A 30 -5.11 12.01 8.16
CA GLY A 30 -4.92 13.44 7.92
C GLY A 30 -5.42 13.80 6.53
N ALA A 31 -5.39 15.08 6.20
CA ALA A 31 -5.77 15.54 4.87
C ALA A 31 -4.75 15.09 3.82
N THR A 32 -3.50 14.94 4.22
CA THR A 32 -2.42 14.43 3.37
C THR A 32 -1.68 13.35 4.13
N ILE A 33 -1.54 12.19 3.49
CA ILE A 33 -0.89 11.02 4.09
C ILE A 33 0.26 10.61 3.19
N ALA A 34 1.46 10.50 3.76
CA ALA A 34 2.62 9.96 3.05
C ALA A 34 2.85 8.52 3.49
N CYS A 35 3.09 7.63 2.55
CA CYS A 35 3.37 6.23 2.85
C CYS A 35 4.67 5.78 2.21
N THR A 36 5.41 4.91 2.89
CA THR A 36 6.66 4.35 2.39
C THR A 36 6.70 2.87 2.71
N THR A 37 7.24 2.08 1.79
CA THR A 37 7.45 0.66 2.02
C THR A 37 8.81 0.44 2.68
N LYS A 38 8.91 -0.62 3.47
CA LYS A 38 10.19 -1.05 4.03
C LYS A 38 11.09 -1.63 2.96
N ALA A 39 12.39 -1.57 3.19
CA ALA A 39 13.35 -2.29 2.39
C ALA A 39 13.01 -3.79 2.37
N ASN A 40 13.06 -4.39 1.21
CA ASN A 40 12.81 -5.82 0.99
C ASN A 40 11.36 -6.27 1.24
N ALA A 41 10.43 -5.38 1.49
CA ALA A 41 9.03 -5.74 1.55
C ALA A 41 8.51 -6.03 0.15
N THR A 42 7.98 -7.23 -0.05
CA THR A 42 7.39 -7.62 -1.33
C THR A 42 5.91 -7.30 -1.39
N LYS A 43 5.27 -7.23 -0.24
CA LYS A 43 3.87 -6.84 -0.12
C LYS A 43 3.71 -6.02 1.15
N THR A 44 3.02 -4.90 1.04
CA THR A 44 2.76 -4.02 2.18
C THR A 44 1.28 -3.75 2.28
N PHE A 45 0.72 -3.94 3.48
CA PHE A 45 -0.64 -3.54 3.79
C PHE A 45 -0.59 -2.22 4.56
N PHE A 46 -1.21 -1.20 4.01
CA PHE A 46 -1.39 0.07 4.69
C PHE A 46 -2.83 0.15 5.19
N ILE A 47 -2.99 0.28 6.49
CA ILE A 47 -4.30 0.35 7.15
C ILE A 47 -4.49 1.76 7.66
N CYS A 48 -5.63 2.37 7.34
CA CYS A 48 -5.94 3.71 7.82
C CYS A 48 -7.43 3.87 8.10
N ALA A 49 -7.73 4.33 9.30
CA ALA A 49 -9.06 4.80 9.65
C ALA A 49 -9.12 6.30 9.31
N LEU A 50 -9.82 6.61 8.22
CA LEU A 50 -9.88 7.98 7.70
C LEU A 50 -10.79 8.83 8.57
N ALA A 51 -10.23 9.87 9.15
CA ALA A 51 -10.94 10.86 9.94
C ALA A 51 -10.15 12.16 9.87
N THR A 52 -10.69 13.18 9.26
CA THR A 52 -10.01 14.46 9.09
C THR A 52 -11.04 15.58 9.04
N ALA A 53 -10.60 16.82 9.20
CA ALA A 53 -11.48 17.97 9.16
C ALA A 53 -12.15 18.17 7.80
N THR A 54 -11.55 17.65 6.74
CA THR A 54 -12.12 17.73 5.39
C THR A 54 -12.47 16.35 4.87
N PRO A 55 -13.51 16.23 4.02
CA PRO A 55 -13.82 14.92 3.42
C PRO A 55 -12.77 14.43 2.45
N SER A 56 -11.93 15.31 1.92
CA SER A 56 -10.92 14.97 0.93
C SER A 56 -9.61 14.56 1.60
N VAL A 57 -9.05 13.45 1.16
CA VAL A 57 -7.77 12.91 1.65
C VAL A 57 -6.88 12.65 0.45
N THR A 58 -5.62 13.07 0.56
CA THR A 58 -4.62 12.80 -0.48
C THR A 58 -3.57 11.84 0.07
N ILE A 59 -3.31 10.76 -0.66
CA ILE A 59 -2.30 9.78 -0.31
C ILE A 59 -1.21 9.81 -1.38
N GLY A 60 0.03 9.96 -0.96
CA GLY A 60 1.18 9.97 -1.85
C GLY A 60 2.34 9.14 -1.28
N VAL A 61 3.29 8.81 -2.13
CA VAL A 61 4.51 8.13 -1.71
C VAL A 61 5.38 9.11 -0.95
N GLY A 62 5.79 8.71 0.25
CA GLY A 62 6.72 9.49 1.05
C GLY A 62 8.16 9.27 0.62
N THR A 63 9.07 10.02 1.24
CA THR A 63 10.50 9.88 0.97
C THR A 63 11.00 8.53 1.47
N SER A 64 11.71 7.81 0.61
CA SER A 64 12.32 6.54 0.96
C SER A 64 13.74 6.47 0.44
N THR A 65 14.62 5.83 1.20
CA THR A 65 16.01 5.61 0.80
C THR A 65 16.16 4.32 -0.01
N THR A 66 15.13 3.48 -0.04
CA THR A 66 15.17 2.19 -0.72
C THR A 66 14.05 2.12 -1.73
N ALA A 67 14.41 1.94 -2.99
CA ALA A 67 13.43 1.80 -4.06
C ALA A 67 12.76 0.44 -3.99
N PRO A 68 11.46 0.36 -4.31
CA PRO A 68 10.80 -0.92 -4.47
C PRO A 68 11.29 -1.65 -5.71
N TYR A 69 11.03 -2.95 -5.78
CA TYR A 69 11.33 -3.76 -6.95
C TYR A 69 10.08 -3.89 -7.81
N ILE A 70 10.28 -4.05 -9.11
CA ILE A 70 9.17 -4.31 -10.02
C ILE A 70 8.44 -5.56 -9.56
N GLY A 71 7.12 -5.46 -9.44
CA GLY A 71 6.28 -6.54 -8.96
C GLY A 71 5.95 -6.50 -7.48
N ASP A 72 6.57 -5.62 -6.71
CA ASP A 72 6.14 -5.39 -5.34
C ASP A 72 4.72 -4.87 -5.32
N GLU A 73 3.97 -5.21 -4.28
CA GLU A 73 2.58 -4.80 -4.13
C GLU A 73 2.36 -3.99 -2.88
N VAL A 74 1.43 -3.06 -2.96
CA VAL A 74 0.86 -2.39 -1.79
C VAL A 74 -0.66 -2.51 -1.86
N ARG A 75 -1.28 -2.66 -0.70
CA ARG A 75 -2.72 -2.69 -0.57
C ARG A 75 -3.14 -1.77 0.55
N PHE A 76 -4.06 -0.88 0.23
CA PHE A 76 -4.65 0.00 1.23
C PHE A 76 -5.96 -0.59 1.70
N ILE A 77 -6.12 -0.63 3.01
CA ILE A 77 -7.36 -1.03 3.68
C ILE A 77 -7.83 0.20 4.42
N LEU A 78 -8.87 0.83 3.88
CA LEU A 78 -9.33 2.13 4.35
C LEU A 78 -10.73 1.99 4.94
N SER A 79 -10.96 2.67 6.05
CA SER A 79 -12.30 2.77 6.63
C SER A 79 -12.66 4.24 6.80
N ALA A 80 -13.91 4.58 6.54
CA ALA A 80 -14.42 5.92 6.78
C ALA A 80 -15.12 5.97 8.13
N ASP A 81 -15.05 7.11 8.76
CA ASP A 81 -15.87 7.44 9.93
C ASP A 81 -17.31 7.73 9.49
N ALA A 82 -18.06 8.53 10.25
CA ALA A 82 -19.44 8.87 9.92
C ALA A 82 -19.56 9.77 8.67
N THR A 83 -18.46 10.10 8.02
CA THR A 83 -18.41 10.97 6.83
C THR A 83 -17.81 10.20 5.67
N THR A 84 -18.41 10.30 4.49
CA THR A 84 -17.80 9.75 3.28
C THR A 84 -16.49 10.45 3.00
N ARG A 85 -15.44 9.66 2.77
CA ARG A 85 -14.10 10.15 2.50
C ARG A 85 -13.73 9.90 1.06
N VAL A 86 -13.24 10.95 0.37
CA VAL A 86 -12.80 10.86 -1.02
C VAL A 86 -11.28 10.88 -1.03
N VAL A 87 -10.68 9.79 -1.48
CA VAL A 87 -9.24 9.61 -1.45
C VAL A 87 -8.67 9.81 -2.85
N THR A 88 -7.69 10.70 -2.95
CA THR A 88 -6.92 10.92 -4.17
C THR A 88 -5.53 10.34 -3.98
N PHE A 89 -5.13 9.43 -4.86
CA PHE A 89 -3.77 8.91 -4.89
C PHE A 89 -2.95 9.82 -5.80
N SER A 90 -1.92 10.43 -5.22
CA SER A 90 -1.14 11.47 -5.89
C SER A 90 0.26 10.97 -6.26
N THR A 91 1.29 11.71 -5.90
CA THR A 91 2.70 11.43 -6.25
C THR A 91 3.07 9.97 -6.07
N GLY A 92 3.57 9.36 -7.13
CA GLY A 92 4.04 7.97 -7.11
C GLY A 92 2.98 6.93 -7.40
N PHE A 93 1.72 7.33 -7.56
CA PHE A 93 0.63 6.41 -7.87
C PHE A 93 -0.01 6.75 -9.20
N THR A 94 -0.37 5.70 -9.95
CA THR A 94 -1.24 5.81 -11.11
C THR A 94 -2.53 5.05 -10.79
N SER A 95 -3.60 5.79 -10.54
CA SER A 95 -4.88 5.22 -10.13
C SER A 95 -5.95 5.51 -11.18
N ALA A 96 -7.03 4.74 -11.11
CA ALA A 96 -8.19 4.91 -11.99
C ALA A 96 -9.12 6.03 -11.52
N GLY A 97 -8.59 7.05 -10.84
CA GLY A 97 -9.36 8.15 -10.30
C GLY A 97 -9.51 8.08 -8.79
N THR A 98 -10.30 8.98 -8.24
CA THR A 98 -10.51 9.03 -6.80
C THR A 98 -11.22 7.77 -6.29
N LEU A 99 -10.98 7.46 -5.03
CA LEU A 99 -11.64 6.35 -4.34
C LEU A 99 -12.58 6.93 -3.29
N SER A 100 -13.87 6.69 -3.44
CA SER A 100 -14.86 7.14 -2.46
C SER A 100 -15.09 6.03 -1.44
N VAL A 101 -14.79 6.32 -0.17
CA VAL A 101 -15.06 5.40 0.94
C VAL A 101 -16.32 5.91 1.63
N THR A 102 -17.41 5.20 1.46
CA THR A 102 -18.71 5.58 2.00
C THR A 102 -18.67 5.65 3.53
N ALA A 103 -19.41 6.60 4.09
CA ALA A 103 -19.51 6.78 5.53
C ALA A 103 -19.74 5.46 6.26
N SER A 104 -18.95 5.22 7.29
CA SER A 104 -19.00 4.00 8.12
C SER A 104 -18.75 2.70 7.36
N LYS A 105 -18.15 2.77 6.18
CA LYS A 105 -17.82 1.61 5.35
C LYS A 105 -16.32 1.50 5.14
N LYS A 106 -15.92 0.47 4.40
CA LYS A 106 -14.52 0.16 4.11
C LYS A 106 -14.30 0.06 2.61
N ALA A 107 -13.06 0.29 2.22
CA ALA A 107 -12.63 0.09 0.84
C ALA A 107 -11.21 -0.45 0.84
N THR A 108 -10.88 -1.20 -0.19
CA THR A 108 -9.52 -1.66 -0.45
C THR A 108 -9.11 -1.26 -1.85
N ILE A 109 -7.84 -0.94 -2.01
CA ILE A 109 -7.24 -0.65 -3.31
C ILE A 109 -5.83 -1.22 -3.34
N SER A 110 -5.46 -1.83 -4.44
CA SER A 110 -4.18 -2.49 -4.60
C SER A 110 -3.41 -1.91 -5.76
N PHE A 111 -2.09 -1.81 -5.58
CA PHE A 111 -1.17 -1.32 -6.59
C PHE A 111 0.02 -2.27 -6.71
N VAL A 112 0.60 -2.33 -7.90
CA VAL A 112 1.85 -3.04 -8.16
C VAL A 112 2.88 -2.03 -8.67
N PHE A 113 4.13 -2.19 -8.26
CA PHE A 113 5.20 -1.32 -8.74
C PHE A 113 5.65 -1.77 -10.12
N ASN A 114 5.60 -0.85 -11.08
CA ASN A 114 5.91 -1.15 -12.48
C ASN A 114 7.33 -0.72 -12.89
N GLY A 115 8.13 -0.26 -11.93
CA GLY A 115 9.48 0.25 -12.18
C GLY A 115 9.56 1.77 -12.15
N THR A 116 8.44 2.46 -12.27
CA THR A 116 8.37 3.92 -12.26
C THR A 116 7.44 4.43 -11.19
N ASP A 117 6.24 3.84 -11.10
CA ASP A 117 5.25 4.23 -10.12
C ASP A 117 4.43 3.00 -9.68
N TRP A 118 3.50 3.24 -8.76
CA TRP A 118 2.58 2.23 -8.27
C TRP A 118 1.32 2.27 -9.12
N GLN A 119 1.15 1.24 -9.94
CA GLN A 119 0.02 1.11 -10.85
C GLN A 119 -1.13 0.40 -10.17
N GLU A 120 -2.32 0.99 -10.21
CA GLU A 120 -3.50 0.34 -9.65
C GLU A 120 -3.82 -0.96 -10.39
N ILE A 121 -4.11 -2.01 -9.62
CA ILE A 121 -4.50 -3.31 -10.16
C ILE A 121 -5.90 -3.73 -9.75
N GLY A 122 -6.54 -3.03 -8.83
CA GLY A 122 -7.92 -3.32 -8.46
C GLY A 122 -8.37 -2.57 -7.23
N ARG A 123 -9.68 -2.45 -7.10
CA ARG A 123 -10.31 -1.83 -5.93
C ARG A 123 -11.62 -2.52 -5.60
N ALA A 124 -12.03 -2.44 -4.34
CA ALA A 124 -13.31 -2.90 -3.87
C ALA A 124 -13.84 -1.92 -2.82
N VAL A 125 -15.08 -1.53 -2.97
CA VAL A 125 -15.74 -0.58 -2.08
C VAL A 125 -16.97 -1.26 -1.50
N THR A 126 -17.09 -1.22 -0.17
CA THR A 126 -18.28 -1.75 0.50
C THR A 126 -19.45 -0.79 0.25
N ALA A 127 -20.53 -1.35 -0.20
CA ALA A 127 -21.73 -0.57 -0.48
C ALA A 127 -22.43 -0.13 0.83
#